data_ec83f99a43ea0601ceff7e56ba1a567d
#
_entry.id   ec83f99a43ea0601ceff7e56ba1a567d
#
_cell.length_a   1.000
_cell.length_b   1.000
_cell.length_c   1.000
_cell.angle_alpha   90.00
_cell.angle_beta   90.00
_cell.angle_gamma   90.00
#
_symmetry.space_group_name_H-M   'P 1'
#
loop_
_entity.id
_entity.type
_entity.pdbx_description
1 polymer ?
#
loop_
_entity_poly.entity_id
_entity_poly.type
_entity_poly.pdbx_seq_one_letter_code
_entity_poly.pdbx_strand_id
1 'polypeptide(L)'
;MDSHPFAVSFREDNPHAKQRTGVYEQALAFSEQVDTIVETITARFHLKDLLDKSATVVALRIAQAAGETSKAERRRQYRVARRAATDCAAVLDILARRKGVEPGQIAPARQLVMALVSELAHLSSR
;
A
#
# COMPACT_ATOMS: atom_id res chain seq x y z
N MET A 1 20.83 -4.17 10.74
CA MET A 1 20.73 -3.46 10.96
C MET A 1 20.53 -2.51 10.42
N ASP A 2 20.43 -2.07 9.97
CA ASP A 2 20.27 -1.13 9.50
C ASP A 2 19.44 -0.32 9.67
N SER A 3 19.40 0.48 10.29
CA SER A 3 18.49 1.35 10.41
C SER A 3 18.52 2.31 9.38
N HIS A 4 17.48 2.49 8.83
CA HIS A 4 17.20 3.46 7.90
C HIS A 4 17.02 4.74 8.61
N PRO A 5 17.74 5.77 8.30
CA PRO A 5 17.61 7.05 8.98
C PRO A 5 16.22 7.65 8.86
N PHE A 6 15.45 7.22 7.88
CA PHE A 6 14.08 7.72 7.68
C PHE A 6 13.02 6.70 8.05
N ALA A 7 13.40 5.67 8.78
CA ALA A 7 12.43 4.65 9.19
C ALA A 7 11.37 5.25 10.10
N VAL A 8 10.14 4.83 9.89
CA VAL A 8 9.01 5.26 10.74
C VAL A 8 9.13 4.57 12.07
N SER A 9 8.97 5.35 13.15
CA SER A 9 9.00 4.81 14.50
C SER A 9 7.58 4.58 14.99
N PHE A 10 7.30 3.35 15.41
CA PHE A 10 5.99 2.98 15.94
C PHE A 10 6.07 2.91 17.46
N ARG A 11 5.02 3.39 18.13
CA ARG A 11 4.99 3.42 19.57
C ARG A 11 4.70 2.03 20.11
N GLU A 12 5.66 1.46 20.80
CA GLU A 12 5.54 0.09 21.28
C GLU A 12 4.61 -0.05 22.47
N ASP A 13 4.33 1.05 23.16
CA ASP A 13 3.40 1.03 24.28
C ASP A 13 1.94 0.95 23.82
N ASN A 14 1.69 1.08 22.52
CA ASN A 14 0.34 1.02 21.99
C ASN A 14 -0.03 -0.44 21.71
N PRO A 15 -1.18 -0.92 22.20
CA PRO A 15 -1.56 -2.32 21.99
C PRO A 15 -1.74 -2.71 20.53
N HIS A 16 -1.88 -1.74 19.63
CA HIS A 16 -2.04 -2.01 18.20
C HIS A 16 -0.76 -1.74 17.41
N ALA A 17 0.36 -1.47 18.09
CA ALA A 17 1.60 -1.10 17.41
C ALA A 17 2.09 -2.21 16.48
N LYS A 18 2.03 -3.46 16.94
CA LYS A 18 2.48 -4.60 16.15
C LYS A 18 1.65 -4.76 14.88
N GLN A 19 0.34 -4.58 14.99
CA GLN A 19 -0.55 -4.68 13.84
C GLN A 19 -0.26 -3.59 12.83
N ARG A 20 -0.05 -2.36 13.31
CA ARG A 20 0.25 -1.24 12.42
C ARG A 20 1.60 -1.39 11.74
N THR A 21 2.59 -1.92 12.46
CA THR A 21 3.90 -2.22 11.88
C THR A 21 3.76 -3.27 10.80
N GLY A 22 2.95 -4.31 11.05
CA GLY A 22 2.71 -5.35 10.06
C GLY A 22 2.08 -4.82 8.78
N VAL A 23 1.08 -3.94 8.88
CA VAL A 23 0.43 -3.39 7.70
C VAL A 23 1.37 -2.46 6.95
N TYR A 24 2.25 -1.75 7.64
CA TYR A 24 3.24 -0.90 7.00
C TYR A 24 4.22 -1.75 6.20
N GLU A 25 4.71 -2.84 6.80
CA GLU A 25 5.62 -3.75 6.09
C GLU A 25 4.95 -4.38 4.87
N GLN A 26 3.67 -4.72 4.98
CA GLN A 26 2.92 -5.22 3.83
C GLN A 26 2.84 -4.17 2.72
N ALA A 27 2.64 -2.91 3.09
CA ALA A 27 2.57 -1.83 2.11
C ALA A 27 3.91 -1.63 1.42
N LEU A 28 5.02 -1.73 2.15
CA LEU A 28 6.35 -1.62 1.57
C LEU A 28 6.63 -2.80 0.63
N ALA A 29 6.25 -4.01 1.03
CA ALA A 29 6.42 -5.18 0.18
C ALA A 29 5.60 -5.05 -1.10
N PHE A 30 4.36 -4.55 -0.99
CA PHE A 30 3.54 -4.29 -2.16
C PHE A 30 4.20 -3.26 -3.08
N SER A 31 4.75 -2.20 -2.50
CA SER A 31 5.42 -1.16 -3.26
C SER A 31 6.60 -1.72 -4.06
N GLU A 32 7.33 -2.65 -3.46
CA GLU A 32 8.44 -3.32 -4.15
C GLU A 32 7.95 -4.15 -5.33
N GLN A 33 6.82 -4.84 -5.16
CA GLN A 33 6.24 -5.59 -6.27
C GLN A 33 5.76 -4.67 -7.38
N VAL A 34 5.21 -3.51 -7.01
CA VAL A 34 4.81 -2.51 -8.00
C VAL A 34 6.01 -2.04 -8.81
N ASP A 35 7.16 -1.81 -8.17
CA ASP A 35 8.37 -1.42 -8.87
C ASP A 35 8.73 -2.44 -9.95
N THR A 36 8.67 -3.72 -9.62
CA THR A 36 8.98 -4.78 -10.57
C THR A 36 8.01 -4.77 -11.74
N ILE A 37 6.72 -4.60 -11.45
CA ILE A 37 5.70 -4.56 -12.51
C ILE A 37 5.90 -3.33 -13.40
N VAL A 38 6.13 -2.18 -12.79
CA VAL A 38 6.30 -0.91 -13.50
C VAL A 38 7.48 -0.98 -14.45
N GLU A 39 8.56 -1.67 -14.06
CA GLU A 39 9.73 -1.81 -14.90
C GLU A 39 9.46 -2.63 -16.17
N THR A 40 8.44 -3.47 -16.16
CA THR A 40 8.11 -4.28 -17.32
C THR A 40 7.15 -3.57 -18.27
N ILE A 41 6.59 -2.43 -17.88
CA ILE A 41 5.64 -1.71 -18.71
C ILE A 41 6.38 -0.77 -19.62
N THR A 42 6.28 -1.02 -20.93
CA THR A 42 6.94 -0.19 -21.92
C THR A 42 6.01 0.81 -22.58
N ALA A 43 4.71 0.73 -22.29
CA ALA A 43 3.70 1.63 -22.81
C ALA A 43 2.72 1.95 -21.69
N ARG A 44 1.69 2.73 -22.00
CA ARG A 44 0.63 3.05 -21.04
C ARG A 44 1.17 3.77 -19.80
N PHE A 45 1.95 4.83 -20.05
CA PHE A 45 2.62 5.57 -18.99
C PHE A 45 1.66 6.10 -17.94
N HIS A 46 0.44 6.47 -18.33
CA HIS A 46 -0.53 6.99 -17.35
C HIS A 46 -0.93 5.94 -16.31
N LEU A 47 -1.06 4.67 -16.73
CA LEU A 47 -1.38 3.59 -15.79
C LEU A 47 -0.18 3.27 -14.89
N LYS A 48 1.01 3.29 -15.47
CA LYS A 48 2.26 3.10 -14.74
C LYS A 48 2.40 4.14 -13.64
N ASP A 49 2.22 5.42 -14.01
CA ASP A 49 2.33 6.51 -13.06
C ASP A 49 1.26 6.43 -11.98
N LEU A 50 0.04 6.08 -12.36
CA LEU A 50 -1.05 5.98 -11.42
C LEU A 50 -0.79 4.86 -10.41
N LEU A 51 -0.31 3.72 -10.87
CA LEU A 51 0.00 2.59 -9.99
C LEU A 51 1.10 2.95 -9.00
N ASP A 52 2.20 3.53 -9.51
CA ASP A 52 3.32 3.94 -8.69
C ASP A 52 2.90 4.97 -7.64
N LYS A 53 2.19 5.98 -8.07
CA LYS A 53 1.72 7.05 -7.19
C LYS A 53 0.79 6.51 -6.12
N SER A 54 -0.18 5.69 -6.50
CA SER A 54 -1.14 5.14 -5.55
C SER A 54 -0.48 4.21 -4.54
N ALA A 55 0.46 3.38 -4.98
CA ALA A 55 1.20 2.51 -4.07
C ALA A 55 1.99 3.32 -3.05
N THR A 56 2.60 4.42 -3.49
CA THR A 56 3.33 5.31 -2.60
C THR A 56 2.40 5.93 -1.55
N VAL A 57 1.19 6.34 -1.97
CA VAL A 57 0.22 6.92 -1.05
C VAL A 57 -0.19 5.91 0.03
N VAL A 58 -0.34 4.63 -0.34
CA VAL A 58 -0.69 3.60 0.65
C VAL A 58 0.33 3.60 1.80
N ALA A 59 1.60 3.45 1.46
CA ALA A 59 2.65 3.37 2.48
C ALA A 59 2.77 4.69 3.26
N LEU A 60 2.69 5.82 2.56
CA LEU A 60 2.84 7.12 3.18
C LEU A 60 1.74 7.41 4.19
N ARG A 61 0.49 7.10 3.84
CA ARG A 61 -0.63 7.35 4.73
C ARG A 61 -0.62 6.44 5.96
N ILE A 62 -0.17 5.19 5.78
CA ILE A 62 0.00 4.29 6.93
C ILE A 62 1.06 4.85 7.87
N ALA A 63 2.17 5.33 7.33
CA ALA A 63 3.22 5.94 8.15
C ALA A 63 2.70 7.18 8.88
N GLN A 64 1.91 8.01 8.21
CA GLN A 64 1.31 9.19 8.82
C GLN A 64 0.36 8.82 9.95
N ALA A 65 -0.41 7.74 9.78
CA ALA A 65 -1.31 7.26 10.82
C ALA A 65 -0.54 6.91 12.09
N ALA A 66 0.67 6.36 11.95
CA ALA A 66 1.48 5.99 13.10
C ALA A 66 1.86 7.18 13.96
N GLY A 67 1.93 8.38 13.37
CA GLY A 67 2.28 9.59 14.10
C GLY A 67 1.10 10.36 14.65
N GLU A 68 -0.13 9.93 14.35
CA GLU A 68 -1.31 10.65 14.81
C GLU A 68 -1.69 10.26 16.20
N THR A 69 -1.97 11.25 17.05
CA THR A 69 -2.45 11.00 18.41
C THR A 69 -3.96 10.90 18.48
N SER A 70 -4.65 11.52 17.54
CA SER A 70 -6.11 11.51 17.48
C SER A 70 -6.58 10.23 16.81
N LYS A 71 -7.51 9.52 17.46
CA LYS A 71 -8.09 8.31 16.90
C LYS A 71 -8.84 8.62 15.60
N ALA A 72 -9.53 9.75 15.55
CA ALA A 72 -10.27 10.14 14.36
C ALA A 72 -9.32 10.39 13.19
N GLU A 73 -8.18 11.05 13.44
CA GLU A 73 -7.20 11.31 12.41
C GLU A 73 -6.50 10.03 11.95
N ARG A 74 -6.21 9.11 12.87
CA ARG A 74 -5.64 7.82 12.48
C ARG A 74 -6.57 7.08 11.54
N ARG A 75 -7.85 7.03 11.90
CA ARG A 75 -8.85 6.36 11.06
C ARG A 75 -8.95 7.01 9.69
N ARG A 76 -8.86 8.34 9.65
CA ARG A 76 -8.91 9.07 8.39
C ARG A 76 -7.73 8.68 7.50
N GLN A 77 -6.53 8.61 8.07
CA GLN A 77 -5.34 8.22 7.31
C GLN A 77 -5.48 6.80 6.76
N TYR A 78 -6.00 5.89 7.57
CA TYR A 78 -6.21 4.52 7.09
C TYR A 78 -7.27 4.45 5.99
N ARG A 79 -8.30 5.29 6.06
CA ARG A 79 -9.30 5.33 4.97
C ARG A 79 -8.70 5.82 3.66
N VAL A 80 -7.84 6.82 3.73
CA VAL A 80 -7.15 7.33 2.54
C VAL A 80 -6.24 6.25 1.96
N ALA A 81 -5.49 5.56 2.84
CA ALA A 81 -4.62 4.47 2.40
C ALA A 81 -5.43 3.35 1.74
N ARG A 82 -6.59 2.99 2.32
CA ARG A 82 -7.45 1.95 1.75
C ARG A 82 -7.95 2.34 0.37
N ARG A 83 -8.33 3.60 0.20
CA ARG A 83 -8.78 4.08 -1.10
C ARG A 83 -7.68 3.97 -2.14
N ALA A 84 -6.47 4.36 -1.77
CA ALA A 84 -5.32 4.25 -2.68
C ALA A 84 -5.01 2.79 -3.02
N ALA A 85 -5.12 1.89 -2.03
CA ALA A 85 -4.90 0.46 -2.27
C ALA A 85 -5.96 -0.10 -3.22
N THR A 86 -7.20 0.33 -3.07
CA THR A 86 -8.27 -0.08 -3.99
C THR A 86 -7.98 0.42 -5.40
N ASP A 87 -7.48 1.64 -5.54
CA ASP A 87 -7.07 2.15 -6.85
C ASP A 87 -6.00 1.27 -7.46
N CYS A 88 -5.02 0.85 -6.66
CA CYS A 88 -3.96 -0.05 -7.14
C CYS A 88 -4.54 -1.35 -7.67
N ALA A 89 -5.47 -1.95 -6.92
CA ALA A 89 -6.09 -3.21 -7.34
C ALA A 89 -6.81 -3.03 -8.69
N ALA A 90 -7.51 -1.91 -8.85
CA ALA A 90 -8.21 -1.62 -10.09
C ALA A 90 -7.24 -1.43 -11.26
N VAL A 91 -6.13 -0.72 -11.02
CA VAL A 91 -5.13 -0.52 -12.08
C VAL A 91 -4.52 -1.85 -12.48
N LEU A 92 -4.23 -2.73 -11.51
CA LEU A 92 -3.69 -4.05 -11.82
C LEU A 92 -4.67 -4.85 -12.69
N ASP A 93 -5.96 -4.77 -12.40
CA ASP A 93 -6.97 -5.43 -13.22
C ASP A 93 -7.01 -4.86 -14.64
N ILE A 94 -6.91 -3.54 -14.77
CA ILE A 94 -6.91 -2.89 -16.07
C ILE A 94 -5.69 -3.32 -16.87
N LEU A 95 -4.52 -3.36 -16.23
CA LEU A 95 -3.29 -3.78 -16.91
C LEU A 95 -3.40 -5.22 -17.41
N ALA A 96 -3.96 -6.10 -16.59
CA ALA A 96 -4.14 -7.51 -16.98
C ALA A 96 -5.08 -7.62 -18.18
N ARG A 97 -6.22 -6.90 -18.13
CA ARG A 97 -7.20 -6.95 -19.22
C ARG A 97 -6.68 -6.37 -20.50
N ARG A 98 -5.86 -5.34 -20.42
CA ARG A 98 -5.29 -4.69 -21.60
C ARG A 98 -3.99 -5.34 -22.04
N LYS A 99 -3.62 -6.46 -21.42
CA LYS A 99 -2.41 -7.19 -21.74
C LYS A 99 -1.16 -6.35 -21.63
N GLY A 100 -1.16 -5.44 -20.66
CA GLY A 100 0.01 -4.61 -20.40
C GLY A 100 1.06 -5.33 -19.59
N VAL A 101 0.66 -6.34 -18.81
CA VAL A 101 1.55 -7.12 -17.96
C VAL A 101 1.01 -8.54 -17.93
N GLU A 102 1.91 -9.51 -17.88
CA GLU A 102 1.53 -10.91 -17.81
C GLU A 102 0.73 -11.19 -16.55
N PRO A 103 -0.37 -11.96 -16.66
CA PRO A 103 -1.18 -12.27 -15.47
C PRO A 103 -0.39 -12.88 -14.32
N GLY A 104 0.65 -13.67 -14.63
CA GLY A 104 1.48 -14.29 -13.59
C GLY A 104 2.25 -13.29 -12.76
N GLN A 105 2.55 -12.12 -13.32
CA GLN A 105 3.19 -11.05 -12.56
C GLN A 105 2.19 -10.24 -11.75
N ILE A 106 0.94 -10.19 -12.21
CA ILE A 106 -0.08 -9.39 -11.55
C ILE A 106 -0.69 -10.10 -10.36
N ALA A 107 -0.88 -11.41 -10.45
CA ALA A 107 -1.61 -12.17 -9.44
C ALA A 107 -1.01 -12.02 -8.03
N PRO A 108 0.31 -12.16 -7.84
CA PRO A 108 0.87 -12.00 -6.48
C PRO A 108 0.66 -10.58 -5.93
N ALA A 109 0.87 -9.57 -6.77
CA ALA A 109 0.69 -8.18 -6.34
C ALA A 109 -0.77 -7.89 -6.01
N ARG A 110 -1.69 -8.42 -6.80
CA ARG A 110 -3.11 -8.22 -6.57
C ARG A 110 -3.53 -8.89 -5.27
N GLN A 111 -3.03 -10.10 -5.01
CA GLN A 111 -3.34 -10.80 -3.77
C GLN A 111 -2.86 -9.99 -2.56
N LEU A 112 -1.66 -9.46 -2.65
CA LEU A 112 -1.09 -8.67 -1.56
C LEU A 112 -1.88 -7.38 -1.32
N VAL A 113 -2.26 -6.67 -2.39
CA VAL A 113 -3.00 -5.43 -2.22
C VAL A 113 -4.41 -5.67 -1.71
N MET A 114 -5.03 -6.79 -2.06
CA MET A 114 -6.35 -7.11 -1.51
C MET A 114 -6.29 -7.42 -0.02
N ALA A 115 -5.22 -8.05 0.43
CA ALA A 115 -4.98 -8.25 1.86
C ALA A 115 -4.81 -6.91 2.56
N LEU A 116 -4.10 -5.97 1.92
CA LEU A 116 -3.95 -4.61 2.45
C LEU A 116 -5.29 -3.90 2.56
N VAL A 117 -6.12 -3.99 1.53
CA VAL A 117 -7.46 -3.37 1.55
C VAL A 117 -8.26 -3.88 2.74
N SER A 118 -8.23 -5.19 2.96
CA SER A 118 -8.96 -5.81 4.06
C SER A 118 -8.44 -5.34 5.41
N GLU A 119 -7.13 -5.32 5.59
CA GLU A 119 -6.53 -4.89 6.85
C GLU A 119 -6.79 -3.41 7.11
N LEU A 120 -6.69 -2.59 6.08
CA LEU A 120 -6.93 -1.15 6.22
C LEU A 120 -8.40 -0.86 6.51
N ALA A 121 -9.31 -1.64 5.95
CA ALA A 121 -10.73 -1.51 6.28
C ALA A 121 -10.94 -1.76 7.77
N HIS A 122 -10.29 -2.79 8.30
CA HIS A 122 -10.37 -3.13 9.71
C HIS A 122 -9.82 -2.00 10.59
N LEU A 123 -8.63 -1.50 10.24
CA LEU A 123 -7.99 -0.43 11.01
C LEU A 123 -8.77 0.88 10.94
N SER A 124 -9.42 1.18 9.83
CA SER A 124 -10.15 2.43 9.67
C SER A 124 -11.52 2.40 10.37
N SER A 125 -11.98 1.23 10.81
CA SER A 125 -13.27 1.12 11.47
C SER A 125 -13.15 1.03 13.00
N ARG A 126 -11.95 1.04 13.54
CA ARG A 126 -11.73 0.95 14.99
C ARG A 126 -11.98 2.26 15.72
#